data_f75e8d950b9a3536e79cc1bdd8aed98d
#
_entry.id   f75e8d950b9a3536e79cc1bdd8aed98d
#
_cell.length_a   1.000
_cell.length_b   1.000
_cell.length_c   1.000
_cell.angle_alpha   90.00
_cell.angle_beta   90.00
_cell.angle_gamma   90.00
#
_symmetry.space_group_name_H-M   'P 1'
#
loop_
_entity.id
_entity.type
_entity.pdbx_description
1 polymer ?
#
loop_
_entity_poly.entity_id
_entity_poly.type
_entity_poly.pdbx_seq_one_letter_code
_entity_poly.pdbx_strand_id
1 'polypeptide(L)'
;MGPPSATARSRNTPLRDRLLTRADLTNLPTPQPLIDRTVDLRSVAVLAGHWGTAKSFTAQDWAACVATGKAWQMRPVETGSVLYVAAEGAYGLNQRFEAWEFTWHHDIHPDRLAVLPEPINLLDANSVTELATAAAGRRLVVIDTLARCLPGGDENSARDMGLAVDALYRIQRATGGGTVLAVHHTGKDGTTVRGSSALEAGVDTVYLTTGTPENLTLERTKRKDGPLQDRVSLTLVDALDSAVLMSAHAADTTSSEQRLMSAFMSGHSATGASKSDLRATAEMSPASFHRALNGLVSKGLLTNTGTTARPFYRAPKET
;
A
#
# COMPACT_ATOMS: atom_id res chain seq x y z
N MET A 1 -12.29 -31.41 20.10
CA MET A 1 -12.54 -29.99 20.42
C MET A 1 -11.24 -29.24 20.18
N GLY A 2 -11.12 -28.47 19.07
CA GLY A 2 -9.99 -27.62 18.80
C GLY A 2 -9.99 -26.40 19.72
N PRO A 3 -8.81 -25.78 20.01
CA PRO A 3 -8.75 -24.61 20.84
C PRO A 3 -9.50 -23.45 20.17
N PRO A 4 -10.18 -22.58 20.93
CA PRO A 4 -10.90 -21.46 20.38
C PRO A 4 -9.91 -20.51 19.69
N SER A 5 -10.21 -20.15 18.45
CA SER A 5 -9.48 -19.13 17.67
C SER A 5 -9.34 -17.86 18.50
N ALA A 6 -8.14 -17.26 18.50
CA ALA A 6 -7.82 -16.00 19.19
C ALA A 6 -8.47 -14.78 18.51
N THR A 7 -9.75 -14.91 18.14
CA THR A 7 -10.60 -13.85 17.61
C THR A 7 -10.90 -12.86 18.75
N ALA A 8 -10.74 -11.60 18.44
CA ALA A 8 -10.93 -10.41 19.27
C ALA A 8 -11.95 -10.60 20.40
N ARG A 9 -11.45 -10.86 21.61
CA ARG A 9 -12.28 -10.91 22.81
C ARG A 9 -12.95 -9.54 22.96
N SER A 10 -14.29 -9.56 23.09
CA SER A 10 -15.11 -8.35 23.20
C SER A 10 -14.56 -7.39 24.27
N ARG A 11 -14.65 -6.06 24.07
CA ARG A 11 -14.32 -5.03 25.06
C ARG A 11 -15.08 -5.19 26.38
N ASN A 12 -16.20 -5.90 26.38
CA ASN A 12 -17.00 -6.21 27.58
C ASN A 12 -16.42 -7.37 28.41
N THR A 13 -15.38 -8.08 27.94
CA THR A 13 -14.69 -9.10 28.72
C THR A 13 -13.85 -8.42 29.83
N PRO A 14 -13.95 -8.83 31.11
CA PRO A 14 -13.11 -8.29 32.16
C PRO A 14 -11.63 -8.32 31.81
N LEU A 15 -10.88 -7.34 32.28
CA LEU A 15 -9.46 -7.20 31.92
C LEU A 15 -8.65 -8.47 32.21
N ARG A 16 -8.88 -9.08 33.39
CA ARG A 16 -8.21 -10.33 33.82
C ARG A 16 -8.37 -11.48 32.81
N ASP A 17 -9.54 -11.55 32.14
CA ASP A 17 -9.88 -12.63 31.21
C ASP A 17 -9.36 -12.37 29.81
N ARG A 18 -8.76 -11.18 29.58
CA ARG A 18 -8.08 -10.77 28.35
C ARG A 18 -6.56 -10.94 28.41
N LEU A 19 -6.02 -11.22 29.60
CA LEU A 19 -4.58 -11.43 29.76
C LEU A 19 -4.14 -12.68 28.98
N LEU A 20 -2.99 -12.58 28.37
CA LEU A 20 -2.33 -13.67 27.66
C LEU A 20 -1.08 -14.09 28.45
N THR A 21 -0.87 -15.36 28.58
CA THR A 21 0.38 -15.91 29.12
C THR A 21 1.50 -15.86 28.07
N ARG A 22 2.73 -16.10 28.49
CA ARG A 22 3.86 -16.24 27.53
C ARG A 22 3.62 -17.37 26.51
N ALA A 23 2.95 -18.44 26.93
CA ALA A 23 2.58 -19.55 26.04
C ALA A 23 1.52 -19.12 25.01
N ASP A 24 0.55 -18.29 25.40
CA ASP A 24 -0.48 -17.79 24.48
C ASP A 24 0.10 -16.90 23.41
N LEU A 25 1.18 -16.16 23.72
CA LEU A 25 1.85 -15.29 22.74
C LEU A 25 2.43 -16.06 21.53
N THR A 26 2.80 -17.33 21.69
CA THR A 26 3.29 -18.16 20.58
C THR A 26 2.18 -18.53 19.58
N ASN A 27 0.92 -18.41 20.02
CA ASN A 27 -0.26 -18.67 19.19
C ASN A 27 -0.87 -17.42 18.58
N LEU A 28 -0.29 -16.24 18.86
CA LEU A 28 -0.72 -15.01 18.18
C LEU A 28 -0.37 -15.11 16.69
N PRO A 29 -1.27 -14.63 15.81
CA PRO A 29 -0.98 -14.61 14.39
C PRO A 29 0.23 -13.72 14.14
N THR A 30 1.16 -14.19 13.31
CA THR A 30 2.26 -13.34 12.81
C THR A 30 1.70 -12.18 12.00
N PRO A 31 2.37 -11.01 11.99
CA PRO A 31 1.99 -9.90 11.12
C PRO A 31 1.82 -10.39 9.67
N GLN A 32 0.67 -10.09 9.09
CA GLN A 32 0.39 -10.42 7.70
C GLN A 32 0.48 -9.14 6.86
N PRO A 33 1.14 -9.16 5.71
CA PRO A 33 1.24 -7.98 4.88
C PRO A 33 -0.11 -7.65 4.21
N LEU A 34 -0.44 -6.36 4.14
CA LEU A 34 -1.40 -5.82 3.19
C LEU A 34 -0.74 -5.69 1.81
N ILE A 35 0.45 -5.11 1.78
CA ILE A 35 1.35 -5.09 0.62
C ILE A 35 2.66 -5.69 1.11
N ASP A 36 3.08 -6.78 0.48
CA ASP A 36 4.26 -7.53 0.94
C ASP A 36 5.47 -6.62 1.16
N ARG A 37 6.18 -6.83 2.27
CA ARG A 37 7.34 -6.03 2.70
C ARG A 37 7.10 -4.52 2.84
N THR A 38 5.88 -4.02 2.62
CA THR A 38 5.56 -2.59 2.63
C THR A 38 4.75 -2.21 3.86
N VAL A 39 3.50 -2.57 3.92
CA VAL A 39 2.60 -2.27 5.04
C VAL A 39 1.87 -3.54 5.46
N ASP A 40 1.68 -3.66 6.77
CA ASP A 40 1.05 -4.83 7.36
C ASP A 40 -0.46 -4.60 7.59
N LEU A 41 -1.24 -5.66 7.59
CA LEU A 41 -2.61 -5.65 8.05
C LEU A 41 -2.67 -5.31 9.56
N ARG A 42 -3.81 -4.82 10.03
CA ARG A 42 -4.06 -4.46 11.44
C ARG A 42 -3.13 -3.36 11.95
N SER A 43 -2.63 -2.50 11.07
CA SER A 43 -1.69 -1.45 11.37
C SER A 43 -2.19 -0.06 11.00
N VAL A 44 -1.54 0.95 11.54
CA VAL A 44 -1.65 2.34 11.11
C VAL A 44 -0.33 2.75 10.49
N ALA A 45 -0.37 3.24 9.27
CA ALA A 45 0.80 3.70 8.53
C ALA A 45 0.67 5.21 8.18
N VAL A 46 1.81 5.87 8.08
CA VAL A 46 1.93 7.25 7.59
C VAL A 46 2.77 7.25 6.32
N LEU A 47 2.30 7.95 5.30
CA LEU A 47 3.02 8.28 4.09
C LEU A 47 3.25 9.78 4.09
N ALA A 48 4.47 10.21 4.34
CA ALA A 48 4.82 11.61 4.40
C ALA A 48 5.79 12.03 3.27
N GLY A 49 5.82 13.33 2.96
CA GLY A 49 6.72 13.88 1.97
C GLY A 49 6.43 15.35 1.70
N HIS A 50 7.35 16.03 1.02
CA HIS A 50 7.16 17.39 0.61
C HIS A 50 6.03 17.50 -0.44
N TRP A 51 5.52 18.72 -0.70
CA TRP A 51 4.61 18.93 -1.83
C TRP A 51 5.31 18.51 -3.14
N GLY A 52 4.56 17.95 -4.10
CA GLY A 52 5.13 17.51 -5.39
C GLY A 52 5.85 16.16 -5.38
N THR A 53 6.02 15.49 -4.24
CA THR A 53 6.68 14.16 -4.15
C THR A 53 5.72 12.98 -4.34
N ALA A 54 4.64 13.16 -5.08
CA ALA A 54 3.68 12.14 -5.49
C ALA A 54 3.05 11.29 -4.36
N LYS A 55 2.92 11.82 -3.12
CA LYS A 55 2.27 11.11 -2.01
C LYS A 55 0.88 10.57 -2.34
N SER A 56 0.01 11.45 -2.84
CA SER A 56 -1.36 11.07 -3.20
C SER A 56 -1.38 10.04 -4.33
N PHE A 57 -0.48 10.13 -5.32
CA PHE A 57 -0.33 9.11 -6.35
C PHE A 57 0.11 7.76 -5.77
N THR A 58 1.02 7.76 -4.79
CA THR A 58 1.43 6.54 -4.08
C THR A 58 0.27 5.94 -3.28
N ALA A 59 -0.47 6.77 -2.56
CA ALA A 59 -1.63 6.32 -1.78
C ALA A 59 -2.75 5.76 -2.68
N GLN A 60 -2.97 6.38 -3.84
CA GLN A 60 -3.95 5.92 -4.85
C GLN A 60 -3.51 4.62 -5.52
N ASP A 61 -2.24 4.49 -5.87
CA ASP A 61 -1.67 3.26 -6.44
C ASP A 61 -1.80 2.08 -5.46
N TRP A 62 -1.52 2.30 -4.17
CA TRP A 62 -1.78 1.29 -3.13
C TRP A 62 -3.27 0.96 -3.00
N ALA A 63 -4.14 1.96 -3.04
CA ALA A 63 -5.59 1.77 -2.98
C ALA A 63 -6.11 0.95 -4.17
N ALA A 64 -5.68 1.27 -5.39
CA ALA A 64 -6.04 0.56 -6.60
C ALA A 64 -5.48 -0.88 -6.61
N CYS A 65 -4.24 -1.08 -6.18
CA CYS A 65 -3.66 -2.42 -6.04
C CYS A 65 -4.43 -3.28 -5.03
N VAL A 66 -4.81 -2.72 -3.87
CA VAL A 66 -5.64 -3.44 -2.88
C VAL A 66 -7.03 -3.73 -3.41
N ALA A 67 -7.66 -2.80 -4.11
CA ALA A 67 -9.00 -2.98 -4.68
C ALA A 67 -9.05 -4.07 -5.75
N THR A 68 -8.01 -4.19 -6.58
CA THR A 68 -7.94 -5.10 -7.73
C THR A 68 -7.19 -6.41 -7.44
N GLY A 69 -6.29 -6.43 -6.47
CA GLY A 69 -5.35 -7.53 -6.23
C GLY A 69 -4.11 -7.50 -7.12
N LYS A 70 -3.94 -6.43 -7.94
CA LYS A 70 -2.73 -6.24 -8.71
C LYS A 70 -1.53 -6.08 -7.78
N ALA A 71 -0.45 -6.82 -8.03
CA ALA A 71 0.78 -6.66 -7.28
C ALA A 71 1.33 -5.23 -7.39
N TRP A 72 1.71 -4.63 -6.26
CA TRP A 72 2.34 -3.33 -6.23
C TRP A 72 3.85 -3.44 -6.41
N GLN A 73 4.38 -2.89 -7.48
CA GLN A 73 5.83 -2.95 -7.77
C GLN A 73 6.42 -4.36 -7.55
N MET A 74 5.76 -5.37 -8.13
CA MET A 74 6.07 -6.81 -8.00
C MET A 74 5.87 -7.39 -6.58
N ARG A 75 5.27 -6.68 -5.65
CA ARG A 75 4.97 -7.15 -4.31
C ARG A 75 3.53 -7.64 -4.23
N PRO A 76 3.28 -8.87 -3.80
CA PRO A 76 1.92 -9.38 -3.58
C PRO A 76 1.09 -8.46 -2.69
N VAL A 77 -0.20 -8.37 -2.99
CA VAL A 77 -1.15 -7.52 -2.28
C VAL A 77 -2.31 -8.35 -1.77
N GLU A 78 -2.72 -8.15 -0.54
CA GLU A 78 -3.94 -8.72 0.01
C GLU A 78 -5.15 -7.94 -0.50
N THR A 79 -5.95 -8.58 -1.34
CA THR A 79 -7.09 -7.95 -2.01
C THR A 79 -8.24 -7.66 -1.06
N GLY A 80 -8.90 -6.52 -1.23
CA GLY A 80 -10.11 -6.19 -0.48
C GLY A 80 -10.69 -4.84 -0.81
N SER A 81 -11.78 -4.48 -0.14
CA SER A 81 -12.42 -3.18 -0.36
C SER A 81 -11.65 -2.05 0.32
N VAL A 82 -11.67 -0.89 -0.31
CA VAL A 82 -10.95 0.32 0.09
C VAL A 82 -11.95 1.44 0.37
N LEU A 83 -11.67 2.25 1.38
CA LEU A 83 -12.30 3.56 1.60
C LEU A 83 -11.21 4.64 1.47
N TYR A 84 -11.42 5.58 0.57
CA TYR A 84 -10.49 6.70 0.33
C TYR A 84 -11.14 8.02 0.77
N VAL A 85 -10.63 8.62 1.83
CA VAL A 85 -11.05 9.96 2.27
C VAL A 85 -10.17 10.98 1.52
N ALA A 86 -10.75 11.58 0.47
CA ALA A 86 -10.11 12.58 -0.36
C ALA A 86 -10.36 13.99 0.23
N ALA A 87 -9.66 14.33 1.31
CA ALA A 87 -9.78 15.62 1.97
C ALA A 87 -9.16 16.77 1.14
N GLU A 88 -8.36 16.42 0.13
CA GLU A 88 -7.78 17.34 -0.86
C GLU A 88 -7.88 16.73 -2.26
N GLY A 89 -8.12 17.57 -3.29
CA GLY A 89 -8.00 17.16 -4.69
C GLY A 89 -9.00 16.10 -5.19
N ALA A 90 -10.17 15.99 -4.58
CA ALA A 90 -11.19 15.01 -4.95
C ALA A 90 -11.59 15.06 -6.43
N TYR A 91 -11.62 16.24 -7.03
CA TYR A 91 -12.04 16.44 -8.43
C TYR A 91 -11.13 15.76 -9.47
N GLY A 92 -9.83 15.64 -9.19
CA GLY A 92 -8.88 14.96 -10.08
C GLY A 92 -8.74 13.45 -9.84
N LEU A 93 -9.45 12.91 -8.84
CA LEU A 93 -9.25 11.54 -8.40
C LEU A 93 -9.72 10.51 -9.46
N ASN A 94 -10.84 10.79 -10.10
CA ASN A 94 -11.37 9.93 -11.16
C ASN A 94 -10.40 9.77 -12.33
N GLN A 95 -9.87 10.89 -12.85
CA GLN A 95 -8.90 10.88 -13.96
C GLN A 95 -7.63 10.09 -13.61
N ARG A 96 -7.20 10.14 -12.34
CA ARG A 96 -6.03 9.36 -11.88
C ARG A 96 -6.34 7.87 -11.81
N PHE A 97 -7.52 7.47 -11.37
CA PHE A 97 -7.92 6.05 -11.40
C PHE A 97 -8.12 5.56 -12.82
N GLU A 98 -8.74 6.33 -13.71
CA GLU A 98 -8.86 6.00 -15.14
C GLU A 98 -7.48 5.80 -15.80
N ALA A 99 -6.52 6.69 -15.53
CA ALA A 99 -5.14 6.54 -16.00
C ALA A 99 -4.47 5.28 -15.45
N TRP A 100 -4.73 4.94 -14.19
CA TRP A 100 -4.22 3.74 -13.55
C TRP A 100 -4.82 2.47 -14.19
N GLU A 101 -6.14 2.41 -14.35
CA GLU A 101 -6.86 1.29 -14.98
C GLU A 101 -6.38 1.07 -16.42
N PHE A 102 -6.26 2.15 -17.18
CA PHE A 102 -5.76 2.12 -18.56
C PHE A 102 -4.34 1.56 -18.63
N THR A 103 -3.45 2.06 -17.78
CA THR A 103 -2.02 1.70 -17.82
C THR A 103 -1.79 0.25 -17.41
N TRP A 104 -2.48 -0.19 -16.38
CA TRP A 104 -2.25 -1.52 -15.81
C TRP A 104 -3.19 -2.59 -16.34
N HIS A 105 -4.17 -2.24 -17.17
CA HIS A 105 -5.20 -3.15 -17.70
C HIS A 105 -5.94 -3.91 -16.59
N HIS A 106 -6.29 -3.20 -15.53
CA HIS A 106 -7.05 -3.71 -14.39
C HIS A 106 -8.19 -2.75 -14.09
N ASP A 107 -9.42 -3.23 -14.17
CA ASP A 107 -10.61 -2.45 -13.80
C ASP A 107 -10.85 -2.52 -12.29
N ILE A 108 -11.09 -1.37 -11.67
CA ILE A 108 -11.47 -1.27 -10.27
C ILE A 108 -12.98 -1.50 -10.16
N HIS A 109 -13.38 -2.65 -9.61
CA HIS A 109 -14.82 -2.94 -9.44
C HIS A 109 -15.48 -1.87 -8.56
N PRO A 110 -16.66 -1.34 -8.93
CA PRO A 110 -17.33 -0.24 -8.20
C PRO A 110 -17.49 -0.48 -6.70
N ASP A 111 -17.76 -1.73 -6.28
CA ASP A 111 -17.93 -2.09 -4.87
C ASP A 111 -16.60 -2.21 -4.09
N ARG A 112 -15.46 -2.13 -4.78
CA ARG A 112 -14.14 -2.30 -4.17
C ARG A 112 -13.48 -1.02 -3.73
N LEU A 113 -13.88 0.13 -4.28
CA LEU A 113 -13.32 1.43 -3.94
C LEU A 113 -14.46 2.43 -3.70
N ALA A 114 -14.60 2.89 -2.47
CA ALA A 114 -15.48 3.98 -2.10
C ALA A 114 -14.64 5.23 -1.80
N VAL A 115 -15.12 6.40 -2.23
CA VAL A 115 -14.46 7.69 -1.99
C VAL A 115 -15.39 8.58 -1.18
N LEU A 116 -14.85 9.16 -0.10
CA LEU A 116 -15.45 10.28 0.61
C LEU A 116 -14.74 11.57 0.12
N PRO A 117 -15.40 12.43 -0.67
CA PRO A 117 -14.75 13.58 -1.32
C PRO A 117 -14.69 14.83 -0.44
N GLU A 118 -14.59 14.65 0.86
CA GLU A 118 -14.55 15.72 1.84
C GLU A 118 -13.70 15.34 3.07
N PRO A 119 -13.13 16.33 3.79
CA PRO A 119 -12.42 16.06 5.03
C PRO A 119 -13.39 15.68 6.14
N ILE A 120 -12.91 14.88 7.07
CA ILE A 120 -13.55 14.59 8.35
C ILE A 120 -12.76 15.23 9.49
N ASN A 121 -13.40 15.44 10.64
CA ASN A 121 -12.69 15.92 11.83
C ASN A 121 -12.23 14.76 12.72
N LEU A 122 -10.94 14.44 12.68
CA LEU A 122 -10.35 13.38 13.53
C LEU A 122 -10.27 13.75 15.03
N LEU A 123 -10.47 15.02 15.37
CA LEU A 123 -10.52 15.49 16.77
C LEU A 123 -11.95 15.45 17.33
N ASP A 124 -12.97 15.21 16.48
CA ASP A 124 -14.35 15.07 16.90
C ASP A 124 -14.76 13.59 17.02
N ALA A 125 -15.24 13.20 18.18
CA ALA A 125 -15.58 11.81 18.50
C ALA A 125 -16.73 11.26 17.63
N ASN A 126 -17.67 12.10 17.20
CA ASN A 126 -18.81 11.71 16.36
C ASN A 126 -18.33 11.45 14.94
N SER A 127 -17.59 12.37 14.35
CA SER A 127 -17.00 12.22 13.02
C SER A 127 -16.13 10.96 12.92
N VAL A 128 -15.32 10.69 13.96
CA VAL A 128 -14.51 9.46 14.03
C VAL A 128 -15.38 8.20 14.12
N THR A 129 -16.51 8.26 14.84
CA THR A 129 -17.44 7.12 14.96
C THR A 129 -18.15 6.85 13.63
N GLU A 130 -18.56 7.88 12.90
CA GLU A 130 -19.17 7.77 11.57
C GLU A 130 -18.19 7.17 10.58
N LEU A 131 -16.94 7.68 10.52
CA LEU A 131 -15.92 7.11 9.64
C LEU A 131 -15.57 5.67 10.03
N ALA A 132 -15.47 5.36 11.31
CA ALA A 132 -15.23 4.00 11.81
C ALA A 132 -16.34 3.03 11.35
N THR A 133 -17.60 3.51 11.33
CA THR A 133 -18.73 2.72 10.81
C THR A 133 -18.58 2.46 9.31
N ALA A 134 -18.22 3.47 8.53
CA ALA A 134 -18.00 3.34 7.08
C ALA A 134 -16.76 2.48 6.76
N ALA A 135 -15.79 2.44 7.68
CA ALA A 135 -14.57 1.64 7.57
C ALA A 135 -14.76 0.14 7.87
N ALA A 136 -15.93 -0.26 8.38
CA ALA A 136 -16.18 -1.66 8.73
C ALA A 136 -15.99 -2.60 7.52
N GLY A 137 -15.18 -3.65 7.68
CA GLY A 137 -14.88 -4.62 6.64
C GLY A 137 -13.93 -4.14 5.54
N ARG A 138 -13.46 -2.89 5.58
CA ARG A 138 -12.49 -2.38 4.60
C ARG A 138 -11.10 -2.98 4.86
N ARG A 139 -10.40 -3.32 3.78
CA ARG A 139 -9.03 -3.82 3.85
C ARG A 139 -8.03 -2.67 3.98
N LEU A 140 -8.33 -1.53 3.38
CA LEU A 140 -7.55 -0.31 3.47
C LEU A 140 -8.48 0.90 3.65
N VAL A 141 -8.12 1.78 4.57
CA VAL A 141 -8.69 3.13 4.68
C VAL A 141 -7.58 4.14 4.44
N VAL A 142 -7.73 5.00 3.46
CA VAL A 142 -6.78 6.09 3.15
C VAL A 142 -7.36 7.41 3.64
N ILE A 143 -6.54 8.22 4.29
CA ILE A 143 -6.87 9.61 4.70
C ILE A 143 -5.86 10.54 4.03
N ASP A 144 -6.30 11.25 3.00
CA ASP A 144 -5.46 12.11 2.16
C ASP A 144 -6.03 13.54 2.07
N THR A 145 -5.54 14.47 2.87
CA THR A 145 -4.41 14.40 3.80
C THR A 145 -4.88 14.49 5.27
N LEU A 146 -4.03 14.00 6.18
CA LEU A 146 -4.25 14.09 7.63
C LEU A 146 -4.42 15.53 8.09
N ALA A 147 -3.60 16.46 7.55
CA ALA A 147 -3.64 17.87 7.91
C ALA A 147 -5.04 18.49 7.72
N ARG A 148 -5.72 18.14 6.63
CA ARG A 148 -7.10 18.62 6.33
C ARG A 148 -8.15 18.02 7.26
N CYS A 149 -7.82 16.92 7.89
CA CYS A 149 -8.71 16.21 8.82
C CYS A 149 -8.49 16.61 10.29
N LEU A 150 -7.78 17.72 10.55
CA LEU A 150 -7.52 18.27 11.89
C LEU A 150 -7.99 19.74 12.00
N PRO A 151 -9.24 20.08 11.66
CA PRO A 151 -9.70 21.46 11.72
C PRO A 151 -9.66 21.98 13.15
N GLY A 152 -9.01 23.13 13.35
CA GLY A 152 -8.82 23.75 14.66
C GLY A 152 -7.76 23.10 15.54
N GLY A 153 -7.11 22.01 15.11
CA GLY A 153 -5.99 21.38 15.79
C GLY A 153 -4.65 22.02 15.43
N ASP A 154 -3.68 21.87 16.31
CA ASP A 154 -2.29 22.26 16.09
C ASP A 154 -1.43 21.00 15.84
N GLU A 155 -0.89 20.87 14.62
CA GLU A 155 0.00 19.77 14.25
C GLU A 155 1.27 19.69 15.12
N ASN A 156 1.68 20.79 15.76
CA ASN A 156 2.83 20.81 16.68
C ASN A 156 2.45 20.40 18.10
N SER A 157 1.17 20.35 18.41
CA SER A 157 0.67 19.91 19.71
C SER A 157 0.77 18.38 19.83
N ALA A 158 1.57 17.89 20.78
CA ALA A 158 1.64 16.48 21.09
C ALA A 158 0.29 15.90 21.55
N ARG A 159 -0.56 16.73 22.18
CA ARG A 159 -1.92 16.37 22.59
C ARG A 159 -2.80 16.13 21.38
N ASP A 160 -2.86 17.08 20.45
CA ASP A 160 -3.78 17.01 19.29
C ASP A 160 -3.36 15.90 18.34
N MET A 161 -2.06 15.75 18.12
CA MET A 161 -1.53 14.62 17.33
C MET A 161 -1.72 13.28 18.03
N GLY A 162 -1.67 13.24 19.36
CA GLY A 162 -2.02 12.03 20.12
C GLY A 162 -3.50 11.64 19.97
N LEU A 163 -4.42 12.62 19.97
CA LEU A 163 -5.84 12.38 19.68
C LEU A 163 -6.05 11.89 18.23
N ALA A 164 -5.35 12.48 17.27
CA ALA A 164 -5.40 12.02 15.88
C ALA A 164 -4.94 10.57 15.75
N VAL A 165 -3.84 10.20 16.39
CA VAL A 165 -3.33 8.81 16.42
C VAL A 165 -4.35 7.86 17.03
N ASP A 166 -4.99 8.22 18.16
CA ASP A 166 -6.06 7.39 18.75
C ASP A 166 -7.25 7.25 17.80
N ALA A 167 -7.64 8.32 17.10
CA ALA A 167 -8.69 8.27 16.09
C ALA A 167 -8.34 7.32 14.96
N LEU A 168 -7.11 7.37 14.41
CA LEU A 168 -6.64 6.43 13.37
C LEU A 168 -6.73 4.98 13.85
N TYR A 169 -6.31 4.68 15.08
CA TYR A 169 -6.43 3.33 15.64
C TYR A 169 -7.88 2.92 15.93
N ARG A 170 -8.77 3.84 16.28
CA ARG A 170 -10.21 3.54 16.41
C ARG A 170 -10.81 3.13 15.07
N ILE A 171 -10.50 3.85 14.00
CA ILE A 171 -10.90 3.52 12.63
C ILE A 171 -10.29 2.18 12.21
N GLN A 172 -8.99 1.98 12.45
CA GLN A 172 -8.30 0.74 12.13
C GLN A 172 -8.96 -0.48 12.80
N ARG A 173 -9.27 -0.40 14.09
CA ARG A 173 -9.98 -1.49 14.79
C ARG A 173 -11.36 -1.77 14.21
N ALA A 174 -12.07 -0.74 13.77
CA ALA A 174 -13.40 -0.88 13.16
C ALA A 174 -13.37 -1.61 11.81
N THR A 175 -12.25 -1.58 11.09
CA THR A 175 -12.09 -2.35 9.84
C THR A 175 -12.20 -3.87 10.05
N GLY A 176 -11.99 -4.36 11.27
CA GLY A 176 -11.96 -5.80 11.58
C GLY A 176 -10.67 -6.51 11.15
N GLY A 177 -9.63 -5.77 10.77
CA GLY A 177 -8.33 -6.36 10.41
C GLY A 177 -7.63 -5.69 9.23
N GLY A 178 -8.18 -4.59 8.74
CA GLY A 178 -7.56 -3.76 7.69
C GLY A 178 -6.49 -2.81 8.22
N THR A 179 -5.99 -1.99 7.34
CA THR A 179 -4.94 -1.00 7.57
C THR A 179 -5.51 0.42 7.38
N VAL A 180 -5.03 1.37 8.16
CA VAL A 180 -5.27 2.81 7.93
C VAL A 180 -3.97 3.44 7.44
N LEU A 181 -4.03 4.13 6.31
CA LEU A 181 -2.93 4.91 5.74
C LEU A 181 -3.27 6.40 5.85
N ALA A 182 -2.49 7.15 6.60
CA ALA A 182 -2.60 8.61 6.65
C ALA A 182 -1.52 9.26 5.78
N VAL A 183 -1.93 10.08 4.83
CA VAL A 183 -1.02 10.90 4.02
C VAL A 183 -0.76 12.22 4.73
N HIS A 184 0.51 12.58 4.88
CA HIS A 184 0.90 13.79 5.58
C HIS A 184 2.07 14.53 4.90
N HIS A 185 2.39 15.71 5.38
CA HIS A 185 3.54 16.47 4.89
C HIS A 185 4.79 16.19 5.74
N THR A 186 5.96 16.44 5.15
CA THR A 186 7.21 16.56 5.92
C THR A 186 7.40 17.98 6.43
N GLY A 187 8.26 18.14 7.41
CA GLY A 187 8.78 19.43 7.84
C GLY A 187 9.58 20.13 6.71
N LYS A 188 10.09 21.31 7.00
CA LYS A 188 10.85 22.11 6.02
C LYS A 188 12.16 21.44 5.58
N ASP A 189 12.70 20.57 6.43
CA ASP A 189 13.91 19.78 6.16
C ASP A 189 13.69 18.62 5.17
N GLY A 190 12.40 18.25 4.90
CA GLY A 190 12.03 17.16 4.00
C GLY A 190 12.34 15.76 4.54
N THR A 191 12.90 15.63 5.74
CA THR A 191 13.41 14.38 6.30
C THR A 191 12.61 13.85 7.50
N THR A 192 11.81 14.72 8.11
CA THR A 192 10.96 14.38 9.27
C THR A 192 9.50 14.62 8.95
N VAL A 193 8.61 13.85 9.55
CA VAL A 193 7.16 14.08 9.47
C VAL A 193 6.85 15.44 10.12
N ARG A 194 6.03 16.27 9.46
CA ARG A 194 5.69 17.61 9.95
C ARG A 194 4.91 17.53 11.26
N GLY A 195 5.20 18.47 12.15
CA GLY A 195 4.50 18.65 13.43
C GLY A 195 5.13 17.86 14.55
N SER A 196 4.31 17.49 15.53
CA SER A 196 4.75 16.77 16.73
C SER A 196 5.22 15.36 16.39
N SER A 197 6.34 14.95 16.98
CA SER A 197 6.85 13.56 16.91
C SER A 197 5.86 12.52 17.47
N ALA A 198 4.78 12.94 18.13
CA ALA A 198 3.74 12.06 18.62
C ALA A 198 3.06 11.25 17.49
N LEU A 199 2.93 11.84 16.28
CA LEU A 199 2.41 11.11 15.13
C LEU A 199 3.35 9.97 14.74
N GLU A 200 4.60 10.29 14.47
CA GLU A 200 5.58 9.29 14.04
C GLU A 200 5.81 8.24 15.12
N ALA A 201 5.91 8.64 16.39
CA ALA A 201 6.08 7.73 17.51
C ALA A 201 4.87 6.79 17.69
N GLY A 202 3.65 7.29 17.44
CA GLY A 202 2.39 6.60 17.70
C GLY A 202 1.96 5.57 16.67
N VAL A 203 2.42 5.65 15.41
CA VAL A 203 2.01 4.74 14.33
C VAL A 203 2.95 3.54 14.17
N ASP A 204 2.55 2.52 13.40
CA ASP A 204 3.34 1.29 13.24
C ASP A 204 4.39 1.39 12.13
N THR A 205 4.07 2.09 11.04
CA THR A 205 4.95 2.21 9.86
C THR A 205 4.94 3.65 9.35
N VAL A 206 6.12 4.15 8.96
CA VAL A 206 6.28 5.46 8.31
C VAL A 206 7.08 5.30 7.05
N TYR A 207 6.56 5.85 5.96
CA TYR A 207 7.25 6.03 4.69
C TYR A 207 7.44 7.51 4.38
N LEU A 208 8.59 7.84 3.83
CA LEU A 208 8.86 9.17 3.27
C LEU A 208 8.98 9.07 1.76
N THR A 209 8.32 10.01 1.07
CA THR A 209 8.55 10.25 -0.36
C THR A 209 9.46 11.46 -0.53
N THR A 210 10.51 11.31 -1.33
CA THR A 210 11.48 12.35 -1.64
C THR A 210 11.77 12.40 -3.13
N GLY A 211 12.39 13.46 -3.61
CA GLY A 211 12.77 13.63 -5.02
C GLY A 211 11.78 14.42 -5.85
N THR A 212 11.89 14.31 -7.16
CA THR A 212 11.01 14.93 -8.15
C THR A 212 10.09 13.91 -8.80
N PRO A 213 9.04 14.31 -9.54
CA PRO A 213 8.17 13.36 -10.25
C PRO A 213 8.90 12.33 -11.11
N GLU A 214 10.02 12.72 -11.72
CA GLU A 214 10.84 11.84 -12.59
C GLU A 214 11.76 10.91 -11.80
N ASN A 215 12.11 11.28 -10.56
CA ASN A 215 13.03 10.55 -9.69
C ASN A 215 12.52 10.56 -8.25
N LEU A 216 11.52 9.75 -7.99
CA LEU A 216 10.93 9.58 -6.66
C LEU A 216 11.63 8.45 -5.91
N THR A 217 11.83 8.68 -4.63
CA THR A 217 12.22 7.64 -3.69
C THR A 217 11.13 7.51 -2.64
N LEU A 218 10.65 6.30 -2.43
CA LEU A 218 9.81 5.92 -1.32
C LEU A 218 10.66 5.10 -0.35
N GLU A 219 10.89 5.61 0.86
CA GLU A 219 11.77 5.00 1.86
C GLU A 219 11.04 4.81 3.18
N ARG A 220 11.16 3.62 3.76
CA ARG A 220 10.60 3.34 5.08
C ARG A 220 11.55 3.80 6.16
N THR A 221 11.10 4.75 7.00
CA THR A 221 11.86 5.31 8.12
C THR A 221 11.48 4.70 9.46
N LYS A 222 10.30 4.06 9.54
CA LYS A 222 9.84 3.35 10.72
C LYS A 222 9.10 2.07 10.36
N ARG A 223 9.36 0.99 11.09
CA ARG A 223 8.55 -0.22 11.19
C ARG A 223 8.64 -0.77 12.61
N LYS A 224 7.49 -0.96 13.25
CA LYS A 224 7.43 -1.43 14.64
C LYS A 224 7.86 -2.89 14.78
N ASP A 225 7.36 -3.75 13.89
CA ASP A 225 7.59 -5.19 13.94
C ASP A 225 8.17 -5.67 12.61
N GLY A 226 9.48 -5.85 12.52
CA GLY A 226 10.16 -6.37 11.34
C GLY A 226 11.32 -5.51 10.83
N PRO A 227 11.93 -5.89 9.70
CA PRO A 227 13.07 -5.16 9.12
C PRO A 227 12.68 -3.72 8.77
N LEU A 228 13.57 -2.77 9.12
CA LEU A 228 13.35 -1.36 8.82
C LEU A 228 13.57 -1.05 7.35
N GLN A 229 14.61 -1.61 6.75
CA GLN A 229 15.06 -1.26 5.41
C GLN A 229 14.04 -1.63 4.35
N ASP A 230 13.52 -0.63 3.67
CA ASP A 230 12.76 -0.74 2.44
C ASP A 230 12.86 0.58 1.68
N ARG A 231 13.32 0.51 0.44
CA ARG A 231 13.48 1.66 -0.44
C ARG A 231 13.07 1.29 -1.85
N VAL A 232 12.20 2.09 -2.44
CA VAL A 232 11.69 1.88 -3.81
C VAL A 232 11.92 3.14 -4.62
N SER A 233 12.58 3.00 -5.78
CA SER A 233 12.74 4.09 -6.73
C SER A 233 11.58 4.05 -7.73
N LEU A 234 10.88 5.19 -7.84
CA LEU A 234 9.67 5.34 -8.64
C LEU A 234 9.83 6.51 -9.60
N THR A 235 9.02 6.52 -10.63
CA THR A 235 8.84 7.67 -11.52
C THR A 235 7.35 7.86 -11.81
N LEU A 236 6.93 9.10 -11.94
CA LEU A 236 5.59 9.45 -12.40
C LEU A 236 5.61 9.55 -13.92
N VAL A 237 4.79 8.76 -14.59
CA VAL A 237 4.71 8.66 -16.05
C VAL A 237 3.35 9.15 -16.51
N ASP A 238 3.31 10.02 -17.48
CA ASP A 238 2.07 10.55 -18.06
C ASP A 238 1.22 9.40 -18.64
N ALA A 239 -0.07 9.41 -18.34
CA ALA A 239 -1.04 8.45 -18.85
C ALA A 239 -2.41 9.14 -18.95
N LEU A 240 -3.01 9.08 -20.15
CA LEU A 240 -4.25 9.84 -20.47
C LEU A 240 -4.11 11.32 -20.06
N ASP A 241 -5.11 11.85 -19.37
CA ASP A 241 -5.10 13.22 -18.84
C ASP A 241 -4.51 13.33 -17.41
N SER A 242 -3.70 12.33 -17.00
CA SER A 242 -3.12 12.24 -15.67
C SER A 242 -1.74 11.57 -15.71
N ALA A 243 -1.35 10.90 -14.63
CA ALA A 243 -0.10 10.16 -14.54
C ALA A 243 -0.25 8.93 -13.63
N VAL A 244 0.68 7.99 -13.76
CA VAL A 244 0.76 6.78 -12.94
C VAL A 244 2.16 6.59 -12.38
N LEU A 245 2.27 5.95 -11.23
CA LEU A 245 3.55 5.58 -10.64
C LEU A 245 4.06 4.26 -11.21
N MET A 246 5.30 4.28 -11.68
CA MET A 246 6.01 3.11 -12.16
C MET A 246 7.34 2.97 -11.40
N SER A 247 7.88 1.75 -11.28
CA SER A 247 9.27 1.61 -10.81
C SER A 247 10.19 2.28 -11.84
N ALA A 248 11.27 2.91 -11.37
CA ALA A 248 12.24 3.55 -12.25
C ALA A 248 12.81 2.57 -13.31
N HIS A 249 12.89 1.28 -12.98
CA HIS A 249 13.28 0.22 -13.92
C HIS A 249 12.14 -0.21 -14.85
N ALA A 250 10.89 -0.02 -14.47
CA ALA A 250 9.73 -0.40 -15.28
C ALA A 250 9.29 0.71 -16.25
N ALA A 251 9.67 1.95 -16.02
CA ALA A 251 9.40 3.07 -16.94
C ALA A 251 9.99 2.84 -18.34
N ASP A 252 11.09 2.08 -18.42
CA ASP A 252 11.71 1.67 -19.68
C ASP A 252 11.10 0.41 -20.32
N THR A 253 10.04 -0.16 -19.71
CA THR A 253 9.43 -1.40 -20.23
C THR A 253 8.37 -1.10 -21.28
N THR A 254 8.32 -1.96 -22.32
CA THR A 254 7.25 -1.91 -23.32
C THR A 254 5.94 -2.48 -22.76
N SER A 255 4.80 -2.14 -23.37
CA SER A 255 3.49 -2.69 -22.99
C SER A 255 3.45 -4.23 -23.00
N SER A 256 4.18 -4.87 -23.91
CA SER A 256 4.32 -6.32 -23.95
C SER A 256 5.12 -6.87 -22.77
N GLU A 257 6.16 -6.17 -22.33
CA GLU A 257 6.95 -6.53 -21.15
C GLU A 257 6.13 -6.36 -19.86
N GLN A 258 5.35 -5.30 -19.77
CA GLN A 258 4.45 -5.06 -18.64
C GLN A 258 3.40 -6.16 -18.52
N ARG A 259 2.77 -6.55 -19.64
CA ARG A 259 1.80 -7.64 -19.68
C ARG A 259 2.43 -8.98 -19.26
N LEU A 260 3.62 -9.29 -19.75
CA LEU A 260 4.34 -10.51 -19.38
C LEU A 260 4.72 -10.50 -17.89
N MET A 261 5.18 -9.37 -17.37
CA MET A 261 5.51 -9.21 -15.95
C MET A 261 4.27 -9.35 -15.07
N SER A 262 3.14 -8.76 -15.46
CA SER A 262 1.87 -8.92 -14.73
C SER A 262 1.44 -10.40 -14.65
N ALA A 263 1.52 -11.13 -15.76
CA ALA A 263 1.23 -12.57 -15.80
C ALA A 263 2.18 -13.37 -14.90
N PHE A 264 3.47 -13.04 -14.89
CA PHE A 264 4.44 -13.66 -13.97
C PHE A 264 4.08 -13.41 -12.51
N MET A 265 3.75 -12.18 -12.17
CA MET A 265 3.45 -11.80 -10.79
C MET A 265 2.16 -12.43 -10.27
N SER A 266 1.12 -12.51 -11.11
CA SER A 266 -0.17 -13.09 -10.70
C SER A 266 -0.11 -14.62 -10.49
N GLY A 267 0.72 -15.33 -11.25
CA GLY A 267 0.74 -16.80 -11.23
C GLY A 267 2.02 -17.45 -10.70
N HIS A 268 3.15 -16.73 -10.68
CA HIS A 268 4.46 -17.36 -10.53
C HIS A 268 5.45 -16.61 -9.62
N SER A 269 5.03 -15.54 -8.97
CA SER A 269 5.91 -14.67 -8.15
C SER A 269 6.63 -15.43 -7.04
N ALA A 270 5.94 -16.36 -6.36
CA ALA A 270 6.49 -17.11 -5.24
C ALA A 270 7.41 -18.26 -5.68
N THR A 271 7.05 -18.96 -6.75
CA THR A 271 7.68 -20.23 -7.16
C THR A 271 8.64 -20.09 -8.33
N GLY A 272 8.47 -19.05 -9.14
CA GLY A 272 9.07 -18.93 -10.46
C GLY A 272 8.27 -19.73 -11.50
N ALA A 273 8.66 -19.63 -12.77
CA ALA A 273 7.98 -20.28 -13.88
C ALA A 273 8.94 -20.87 -14.92
N SER A 274 8.57 -21.99 -15.52
CA SER A 274 9.17 -22.41 -16.77
C SER A 274 8.74 -21.49 -17.91
N LYS A 275 9.48 -21.49 -19.03
CA LYS A 275 9.12 -20.71 -20.21
C LYS A 275 7.74 -21.07 -20.78
N SER A 276 7.35 -22.35 -20.69
CA SER A 276 6.05 -22.86 -21.14
C SER A 276 4.91 -22.35 -20.26
N ASP A 277 5.07 -22.46 -18.95
CA ASP A 277 4.03 -22.06 -18.00
C ASP A 277 3.80 -20.54 -18.05
N LEU A 278 4.90 -19.78 -18.08
CA LEU A 278 4.82 -18.32 -18.18
C LEU A 278 4.15 -17.87 -19.51
N ARG A 279 4.42 -18.58 -20.60
CA ARG A 279 3.77 -18.31 -21.89
C ARG A 279 2.28 -18.63 -21.86
N ALA A 280 1.90 -19.72 -21.20
CA ALA A 280 0.49 -20.09 -21.04
C ALA A 280 -0.28 -19.05 -20.22
N THR A 281 0.32 -18.57 -19.12
CA THR A 281 -0.30 -17.56 -18.26
C THR A 281 -0.40 -16.18 -18.93
N ALA A 282 0.59 -15.80 -19.75
CA ALA A 282 0.66 -14.46 -20.35
C ALA A 282 -0.31 -14.25 -21.53
N GLU A 283 -0.84 -15.32 -22.11
CA GLU A 283 -1.78 -15.28 -23.26
C GLU A 283 -1.33 -14.37 -24.40
N MET A 284 -0.04 -14.41 -24.73
CA MET A 284 0.60 -13.55 -25.74
C MET A 284 0.96 -14.33 -27.01
N SER A 285 1.03 -13.62 -28.13
CA SER A 285 1.58 -14.22 -29.35
C SER A 285 3.03 -14.68 -29.14
N PRO A 286 3.50 -15.78 -29.77
CA PRO A 286 4.86 -16.28 -29.60
C PRO A 286 5.95 -15.22 -29.82
N ALA A 287 5.81 -14.39 -30.82
CA ALA A 287 6.79 -13.36 -31.15
C ALA A 287 6.85 -12.24 -30.12
N SER A 288 5.67 -11.77 -29.64
CA SER A 288 5.57 -10.75 -28.59
C SER A 288 6.09 -11.28 -27.25
N PHE A 289 5.74 -12.52 -26.89
CA PHE A 289 6.23 -13.19 -25.69
C PHE A 289 7.76 -13.27 -25.68
N HIS A 290 8.38 -13.73 -26.76
CA HIS A 290 9.84 -13.86 -26.83
C HIS A 290 10.56 -12.51 -26.71
N ARG A 291 10.06 -11.47 -27.40
CA ARG A 291 10.63 -10.12 -27.28
C ARG A 291 10.50 -9.57 -25.87
N ALA A 292 9.31 -9.67 -25.29
CA ALA A 292 9.05 -9.21 -23.91
C ALA A 292 9.92 -9.95 -22.89
N LEU A 293 10.03 -11.27 -22.99
CA LEU A 293 10.84 -12.07 -22.09
C LEU A 293 12.32 -11.70 -22.15
N ASN A 294 12.85 -11.55 -23.36
CA ASN A 294 14.25 -11.12 -23.54
C ASN A 294 14.46 -9.70 -23.01
N GLY A 295 13.52 -8.79 -23.22
CA GLY A 295 13.57 -7.44 -22.66
C GLY A 295 13.56 -7.43 -21.15
N LEU A 296 12.68 -8.19 -20.51
CA LEU A 296 12.64 -8.30 -19.04
C LEU A 296 13.91 -8.91 -18.45
N VAL A 297 14.49 -9.89 -19.12
CA VAL A 297 15.77 -10.50 -18.69
C VAL A 297 16.93 -9.53 -18.88
N SER A 298 17.01 -8.82 -20.01
CA SER A 298 18.08 -7.85 -20.25
C SER A 298 18.04 -6.65 -19.30
N LYS A 299 16.84 -6.29 -18.83
CA LYS A 299 16.62 -5.23 -17.83
C LYS A 299 16.79 -5.74 -16.38
N GLY A 300 17.10 -7.02 -16.19
CA GLY A 300 17.25 -7.62 -14.86
C GLY A 300 15.93 -7.76 -14.06
N LEU A 301 14.78 -7.56 -14.71
CA LEU A 301 13.46 -7.68 -14.08
C LEU A 301 13.02 -9.15 -13.93
N LEU A 302 13.54 -10.05 -14.74
CA LEU A 302 13.47 -11.49 -14.58
C LEU A 302 14.87 -12.08 -14.73
N THR A 303 15.16 -13.11 -13.92
CA THR A 303 16.43 -13.85 -14.00
C THR A 303 16.16 -15.28 -14.42
N ASN A 304 16.88 -15.78 -15.44
CA ASN A 304 16.87 -17.19 -15.75
C ASN A 304 17.76 -17.95 -14.75
N THR A 305 17.15 -18.72 -13.87
CA THR A 305 17.81 -19.58 -12.88
C THR A 305 17.95 -21.04 -13.34
N GLY A 306 17.39 -21.35 -14.51
CA GLY A 306 17.49 -22.67 -15.14
C GLY A 306 18.66 -22.77 -16.12
N THR A 307 18.68 -23.85 -16.90
CA THR A 307 19.65 -24.06 -17.98
C THR A 307 19.14 -23.49 -19.30
N THR A 308 20.03 -23.37 -20.29
CA THR A 308 19.63 -22.96 -21.66
C THR A 308 18.57 -23.90 -22.27
N ALA A 309 18.66 -25.20 -22.00
CA ALA A 309 17.72 -26.20 -22.50
C ALA A 309 16.40 -26.24 -21.70
N ARG A 310 16.43 -25.87 -20.41
CA ARG A 310 15.27 -25.82 -19.52
C ARG A 310 15.28 -24.52 -18.73
N PRO A 311 14.94 -23.40 -19.38
CA PRO A 311 14.93 -22.09 -18.74
C PRO A 311 13.83 -22.01 -17.67
N PHE A 312 14.18 -21.42 -16.54
CA PHE A 312 13.30 -21.21 -15.41
C PHE A 312 13.48 -19.79 -14.89
N TYR A 313 12.42 -19.01 -14.83
CA TYR A 313 12.49 -17.58 -14.55
C TYR A 313 12.01 -17.27 -13.14
N ARG A 314 12.70 -16.35 -12.50
CA ARG A 314 12.37 -15.82 -11.18
C ARG A 314 12.53 -14.30 -11.18
N ALA A 315 11.79 -13.62 -10.31
CA ALA A 315 12.13 -12.25 -9.98
C ALA A 315 13.51 -12.20 -9.30
N PRO A 316 14.32 -11.17 -9.56
CA PRO A 316 15.60 -11.02 -8.87
C PRO A 316 15.36 -10.96 -7.36
N LYS A 317 16.25 -11.60 -6.59
CA LYS A 317 16.29 -11.36 -5.14
C LYS A 317 16.86 -9.97 -4.93
N GLU A 318 16.11 -9.10 -4.29
CA GLU A 318 16.68 -7.84 -3.83
C GLU A 318 17.79 -8.17 -2.82
N THR A 319 18.99 -7.70 -3.13
CA THR A 319 20.17 -7.73 -2.26
C THR A 319 20.06 -6.65 -1.19
#